data_c1c573abfcfb61fea3d70fd74b555121
#
_entry.id   c1c573abfcfb61fea3d70fd74b555121
#
_cell.length_a   1.000
_cell.length_b   1.000
_cell.length_c   1.000
_cell.angle_alpha   90.00
_cell.angle_beta   90.00
_cell.angle_gamma   90.00
#
_symmetry.space_group_name_H-M   'P 1'
#
loop_
_entity.id
_entity.type
_entity.pdbx_description
1 polymer ?
#
loop_
_entity_poly.entity_id
_entity_poly.type
_entity_poly.pdbx_seq_one_letter_code
_entity_poly.pdbx_strand_id
1 'polypeptide(L)'
;MPIVDEFVIAVGNSDDDTSSLLNSLNEPKLRLIETAWNEHMRVKGYVYGQQKMLAQFACSGEWIFYLEGDEVVHENDWARIQASMQRYRDDPEVEALIFDYLHFYGNANTYLWSPGWYRRAPRIIKASVRSYAPDGLFWLVLASNNRGRYPNAAHTGATLYHYGWVRSEQQMNLKLSRVEKYWNKQNANIDYRAMDGRILREFTGTHPAVVQDWLPKDAGLFAVDPDYRPTLKQQRHWWMLQLERWFGLELSKKHYKLVR
;
A
#
# COMPACT_ATOMS: atom_id res chain seq x y z
N MET A 1 12.22 10.21 11.56
CA MET A 1 10.91 10.53 10.91
C MET A 1 10.84 12.01 10.51
N PRO A 2 11.43 12.38 9.38
CA PRO A 2 11.66 13.80 9.05
C PRO A 2 10.42 14.57 8.56
N ILE A 3 9.40 13.87 8.03
CA ILE A 3 8.24 14.51 7.40
C ILE A 3 6.94 14.36 8.20
N VAL A 4 6.99 13.87 9.42
CA VAL A 4 5.84 13.72 10.31
C VAL A 4 6.11 14.34 11.68
N ASP A 5 5.08 14.85 12.34
CA ASP A 5 5.14 15.42 13.69
C ASP A 5 4.93 14.34 14.74
N GLU A 6 4.13 13.33 14.41
CA GLU A 6 3.90 12.15 15.23
C GLU A 6 3.83 10.89 14.33
N PHE A 7 4.10 9.73 14.90
CA PHE A 7 3.97 8.43 14.26
C PHE A 7 3.17 7.49 15.16
N VAL A 8 1.92 7.27 14.81
CA VAL A 8 1.00 6.44 15.59
C VAL A 8 0.98 5.02 15.03
N ILE A 9 1.30 4.04 15.86
CA ILE A 9 1.24 2.62 15.49
C ILE A 9 0.17 1.93 16.32
N ALA A 10 -0.83 1.35 15.67
CA ALA A 10 -1.76 0.40 16.29
C ALA A 10 -1.10 -0.98 16.34
N VAL A 11 -0.66 -1.38 17.52
CA VAL A 11 0.02 -2.66 17.75
C VAL A 11 -1.02 -3.68 18.18
N GLY A 12 -1.26 -4.68 17.33
CA GLY A 12 -2.08 -5.83 17.68
C GLY A 12 -1.35 -6.80 18.62
N ASN A 13 -2.07 -7.77 19.16
CA ASN A 13 -1.46 -8.87 19.90
C ASN A 13 -0.49 -9.62 18.96
N SER A 14 0.80 -9.46 19.19
CA SER A 14 1.86 -10.17 18.48
C SER A 14 2.37 -11.33 19.30
N ASP A 15 2.66 -12.44 18.64
CA ASP A 15 3.30 -13.64 19.21
C ASP A 15 4.83 -13.63 19.04
N ASP A 16 5.37 -12.47 18.62
CA ASP A 16 6.80 -12.22 18.39
C ASP A 16 7.29 -10.97 19.14
N ASP A 17 8.54 -10.60 18.94
CA ASP A 17 9.20 -9.49 19.63
C ASP A 17 8.77 -8.09 19.13
N THR A 18 7.74 -7.97 18.29
CA THR A 18 7.31 -6.69 17.71
C THR A 18 7.05 -5.62 18.77
N SER A 19 6.27 -5.93 19.81
CA SER A 19 5.95 -4.97 20.88
C SER A 19 7.21 -4.53 21.64
N SER A 20 8.10 -5.48 21.98
CA SER A 20 9.34 -5.20 22.68
C SER A 20 10.28 -4.33 21.84
N LEU A 21 10.39 -4.64 20.55
CA LEU A 21 11.17 -3.86 19.59
C LEU A 21 10.66 -2.42 19.48
N LEU A 22 9.35 -2.24 19.28
CA LEU A 22 8.76 -0.91 19.15
C LEU A 22 8.94 -0.06 20.41
N ASN A 23 8.77 -0.66 21.60
CA ASN A 23 9.01 0.02 22.87
C ASN A 23 10.49 0.39 23.08
N SER A 24 11.43 -0.34 22.49
CA SER A 24 12.86 -0.04 22.61
C SER A 24 13.35 1.11 21.73
N LEU A 25 12.56 1.58 20.76
CA LEU A 25 13.01 2.58 19.78
C LEU A 25 13.27 3.98 20.36
N ASN A 26 12.80 4.30 21.57
CA ASN A 26 13.01 5.58 22.24
C ASN A 26 12.84 6.81 21.31
N GLU A 27 11.92 6.75 20.34
CA GLU A 27 11.64 7.82 19.39
C GLU A 27 10.53 8.72 19.93
N PRO A 28 10.79 9.99 20.24
CA PRO A 28 9.81 10.88 20.90
C PRO A 28 8.54 11.14 20.06
N LYS A 29 8.61 10.97 18.75
CA LYS A 29 7.44 11.10 17.85
C LYS A 29 6.59 9.83 17.80
N LEU A 30 7.11 8.71 18.32
CA LEU A 30 6.42 7.43 18.28
C LEU A 30 5.37 7.33 19.38
N ARG A 31 4.14 7.01 18.98
CA ARG A 31 3.05 6.73 19.90
C ARG A 31 2.44 5.37 19.60
N LEU A 32 2.56 4.46 20.54
CA LEU A 32 2.01 3.11 20.43
C LEU A 32 0.61 3.04 21.03
N ILE A 33 -0.28 2.37 20.35
CA ILE A 33 -1.64 2.06 20.80
C ILE A 33 -1.78 0.55 20.81
N GLU A 34 -1.92 -0.03 21.97
CA GLU A 34 -2.23 -1.44 22.08
C GLU A 34 -3.66 -1.71 21.62
N THR A 35 -3.80 -2.66 20.72
CA THR A 35 -5.09 -3.02 20.13
C THR A 35 -5.28 -4.53 20.14
N ALA A 36 -6.54 -4.96 20.07
CA ALA A 36 -6.89 -6.36 19.89
C ALA A 36 -7.64 -6.53 18.56
N TRP A 37 -7.30 -7.59 17.83
CA TRP A 37 -8.02 -7.94 16.62
C TRP A 37 -9.27 -8.75 16.98
N ASN A 38 -10.41 -8.33 16.44
CA ASN A 38 -11.63 -9.10 16.61
C ASN A 38 -11.64 -10.32 15.68
N GLU A 39 -11.30 -11.49 16.20
CA GLU A 39 -11.22 -12.74 15.47
C GLU A 39 -12.55 -13.19 14.84
N HIS A 40 -13.68 -12.61 15.26
CA HIS A 40 -14.99 -12.88 14.67
C HIS A 40 -15.27 -12.03 13.41
N MET A 41 -14.53 -10.94 13.19
CA MET A 41 -14.69 -10.04 12.04
C MET A 41 -13.90 -10.54 10.82
N ARG A 42 -14.24 -11.73 10.33
CA ARG A 42 -13.54 -12.38 9.19
C ARG A 42 -14.24 -12.10 7.86
N VAL A 43 -14.58 -10.86 7.58
CA VAL A 43 -15.33 -10.49 6.38
C VAL A 43 -14.56 -9.44 5.59
N LYS A 44 -14.11 -9.81 4.39
CA LYS A 44 -13.54 -8.88 3.38
C LYS A 44 -12.50 -7.91 3.93
N GLY A 45 -11.65 -8.35 4.86
CA GLY A 45 -10.58 -7.52 5.43
C GLY A 45 -11.07 -6.41 6.38
N TYR A 46 -12.30 -6.45 6.87
CA TYR A 46 -12.88 -5.42 7.73
C TYR A 46 -12.03 -5.13 8.99
N VAL A 47 -11.42 -6.17 9.58
CA VAL A 47 -10.54 -6.01 10.76
C VAL A 47 -9.32 -5.13 10.47
N TYR A 48 -8.77 -5.17 9.24
CA TYR A 48 -7.68 -4.29 8.82
C TYR A 48 -8.14 -2.83 8.75
N GLY A 49 -9.35 -2.61 8.21
CA GLY A 49 -9.98 -1.28 8.21
C GLY A 49 -10.16 -0.75 9.62
N GLN A 50 -10.59 -1.59 10.55
CA GLN A 50 -10.75 -1.22 11.96
C GLN A 50 -9.41 -0.80 12.58
N GLN A 51 -8.33 -1.57 12.41
CA GLN A 51 -7.00 -1.22 12.92
C GLN A 51 -6.47 0.08 12.31
N LYS A 52 -6.65 0.26 11.00
CA LYS A 52 -6.34 1.50 10.31
C LYS A 52 -7.08 2.70 10.91
N MET A 53 -8.38 2.55 11.21
CA MET A 53 -9.18 3.61 11.81
C MET A 53 -8.78 3.92 13.25
N LEU A 54 -8.40 2.93 14.04
CA LEU A 54 -7.88 3.15 15.40
C LEU A 54 -6.63 4.03 15.38
N ALA A 55 -5.67 3.72 14.52
CA ALA A 55 -4.48 4.54 14.34
C ALA A 55 -4.82 5.94 13.81
N GLN A 56 -5.70 6.03 12.81
CA GLN A 56 -6.11 7.30 12.20
C GLN A 56 -6.76 8.25 13.21
N PHE A 57 -7.72 7.77 14.00
CA PHE A 57 -8.43 8.61 14.98
C PHE A 57 -7.56 9.02 16.17
N ALA A 58 -6.47 8.34 16.39
CA ALA A 58 -5.50 8.73 17.40
C ALA A 58 -4.51 9.79 16.90
N CYS A 59 -4.42 10.07 15.60
CA CYS A 59 -3.59 11.14 15.06
C CYS A 59 -4.17 12.52 15.40
N SER A 60 -3.28 13.49 15.68
CA SER A 60 -3.64 14.88 16.00
C SER A 60 -3.32 15.88 14.90
N GLY A 61 -2.56 15.46 13.87
CA GLY A 61 -2.15 16.33 12.76
C GLY A 61 -3.28 16.69 11.79
N GLU A 62 -3.07 17.73 10.99
CA GLU A 62 -4.03 18.15 9.93
C GLU A 62 -4.11 17.16 8.76
N TRP A 63 -3.00 16.49 8.48
CA TRP A 63 -2.90 15.43 7.49
C TRP A 63 -2.56 14.10 8.17
N ILE A 64 -3.17 13.05 7.73
CA ILE A 64 -2.93 11.69 8.19
C ILE A 64 -2.28 10.91 7.07
N PHE A 65 -1.02 10.51 7.27
CA PHE A 65 -0.26 9.71 6.33
C PHE A 65 -0.25 8.24 6.78
N TYR A 66 -0.94 7.40 6.05
CA TYR A 66 -1.02 5.97 6.33
C TYR A 66 0.05 5.20 5.56
N LEU A 67 0.79 4.37 6.26
CA LEU A 67 1.72 3.39 5.70
C LEU A 67 1.47 2.02 6.30
N GLU A 68 1.59 0.99 5.46
CA GLU A 68 1.65 -0.40 5.90
C GLU A 68 3.09 -0.79 6.23
N GLY A 69 3.29 -1.83 7.05
CA GLY A 69 4.62 -2.22 7.53
C GLY A 69 5.60 -2.70 6.43
N ASP A 70 5.12 -2.88 5.20
CA ASP A 70 5.92 -3.25 4.04
C ASP A 70 5.92 -2.16 2.93
N GLU A 71 5.50 -0.94 3.29
CA GLU A 71 5.53 0.25 2.43
C GLU A 71 6.60 1.24 2.90
N VAL A 72 7.35 1.80 1.97
CA VAL A 72 8.41 2.78 2.24
C VAL A 72 8.35 3.93 1.24
N VAL A 73 8.68 5.13 1.71
CA VAL A 73 8.85 6.33 0.88
C VAL A 73 10.33 6.62 0.72
N HIS A 74 10.74 6.93 -0.51
CA HIS A 74 12.11 7.31 -0.78
C HIS A 74 12.41 8.70 -0.19
N GLU A 75 13.57 8.87 0.42
CA GLU A 75 14.01 10.14 1.01
C GLU A 75 14.03 11.30 0.01
N ASN A 76 14.30 11.02 -1.26
CA ASN A 76 14.27 12.02 -2.35
C ASN A 76 12.86 12.60 -2.59
N ASP A 77 11.82 11.96 -2.10
CA ASP A 77 10.43 12.39 -2.26
C ASP A 77 9.90 13.20 -1.06
N TRP A 78 10.62 13.26 0.06
CA TRP A 78 10.14 13.93 1.29
C TRP A 78 9.75 15.39 1.06
N ALA A 79 10.62 16.16 0.41
CA ALA A 79 10.35 17.57 0.12
C ALA A 79 9.11 17.74 -0.77
N ARG A 80 8.92 16.84 -1.75
CA ARG A 80 7.78 16.85 -2.67
C ARG A 80 6.48 16.54 -1.95
N ILE A 81 6.49 15.60 -1.01
CA ILE A 81 5.34 15.24 -0.19
C ILE A 81 4.94 16.41 0.70
N GLN A 82 5.90 17.04 1.41
CA GLN A 82 5.65 18.22 2.23
C GLN A 82 5.08 19.37 1.41
N ALA A 83 5.68 19.66 0.25
CA ALA A 83 5.19 20.69 -0.65
C ALA A 83 3.75 20.44 -1.13
N SER A 84 3.39 19.17 -1.38
CA SER A 84 2.03 18.80 -1.76
C SER A 84 1.03 18.98 -0.61
N MET A 85 1.39 18.59 0.60
CA MET A 85 0.56 18.83 1.79
C MET A 85 0.33 20.31 2.02
N GLN A 86 1.39 21.13 1.91
CA GLN A 86 1.30 22.59 2.03
C GLN A 86 0.42 23.20 0.94
N ARG A 87 0.62 22.80 -0.31
CA ARG A 87 -0.12 23.33 -1.47
C ARG A 87 -1.63 23.10 -1.35
N TYR A 88 -2.03 21.93 -0.89
CA TYR A 88 -3.43 21.52 -0.87
C TYR A 88 -4.08 21.64 0.51
N ARG A 89 -3.40 22.24 1.47
CA ARG A 89 -3.87 22.38 2.84
C ARG A 89 -5.25 23.04 2.90
N ASP A 90 -5.37 24.19 2.28
CA ASP A 90 -6.57 25.03 2.33
C ASP A 90 -7.49 24.85 1.10
N ASP A 91 -7.15 23.91 0.20
CA ASP A 91 -7.96 23.61 -0.97
C ASP A 91 -9.13 22.69 -0.58
N PRO A 92 -10.39 23.17 -0.63
CA PRO A 92 -11.54 22.37 -0.23
C PRO A 92 -11.90 21.23 -1.21
N GLU A 93 -11.41 21.30 -2.45
CA GLU A 93 -11.64 20.27 -3.45
C GLU A 93 -10.75 19.05 -3.25
N VAL A 94 -9.61 19.20 -2.54
CA VAL A 94 -8.66 18.13 -2.29
C VAL A 94 -8.85 17.57 -0.90
N GLU A 95 -9.25 16.32 -0.82
CA GLU A 95 -9.49 15.59 0.43
C GLU A 95 -8.33 14.65 0.78
N ALA A 96 -7.62 14.14 -0.25
CA ALA A 96 -6.54 13.18 -0.09
C ALA A 96 -5.40 13.45 -1.10
N LEU A 97 -4.25 12.83 -0.84
CA LEU A 97 -3.11 12.86 -1.76
C LEU A 97 -2.76 11.42 -2.16
N ILE A 98 -2.55 11.22 -3.47
CA ILE A 98 -2.17 9.94 -4.05
C ILE A 98 -0.69 9.88 -4.38
N PHE A 99 -0.16 8.68 -4.34
CA PHE A 99 1.20 8.31 -4.71
C PHE A 99 1.19 7.41 -5.92
N ASP A 100 2.22 7.46 -6.76
CA ASP A 100 2.55 6.35 -7.63
C ASP A 100 2.98 5.16 -6.77
N TYR A 101 2.77 3.93 -7.25
CA TYR A 101 2.93 2.75 -6.42
C TYR A 101 3.68 1.66 -7.15
N LEU A 102 4.80 1.23 -6.60
CA LEU A 102 5.60 0.14 -7.12
C LEU A 102 5.41 -1.11 -6.25
N HIS A 103 4.77 -2.13 -6.81
CA HIS A 103 4.65 -3.44 -6.16
C HIS A 103 5.84 -4.30 -6.59
N PHE A 104 6.88 -4.37 -5.76
CA PHE A 104 7.98 -5.30 -6.00
C PHE A 104 7.52 -6.74 -5.87
N TYR A 105 8.06 -7.64 -6.68
CA TYR A 105 7.58 -9.00 -6.79
C TYR A 105 8.73 -10.00 -6.98
N GLY A 106 8.78 -11.02 -6.11
CA GLY A 106 9.78 -12.07 -6.13
C GLY A 106 11.15 -11.60 -5.65
N ASN A 107 11.66 -10.49 -6.20
CA ASN A 107 12.88 -9.82 -5.77
C ASN A 107 12.73 -8.29 -5.76
N ALA A 108 13.76 -7.59 -5.32
CA ALA A 108 13.76 -6.13 -5.23
C ALA A 108 13.96 -5.42 -6.59
N ASN A 109 14.41 -6.13 -7.63
CA ASN A 109 14.69 -5.55 -8.94
C ASN A 109 13.53 -5.72 -9.94
N THR A 110 12.42 -6.28 -9.49
CA THR A 110 11.26 -6.55 -10.35
C THR A 110 10.00 -5.98 -9.72
N TYR A 111 9.19 -5.29 -10.50
CA TYR A 111 7.87 -4.83 -10.04
C TYR A 111 6.76 -5.22 -11.02
N LEU A 112 5.55 -5.28 -10.49
CA LEU A 112 4.33 -5.60 -11.22
C LEU A 112 3.79 -4.36 -11.94
N TRP A 113 3.53 -4.49 -13.25
CA TRP A 113 2.89 -3.46 -14.04
C TRP A 113 1.68 -4.03 -14.77
N SER A 114 0.54 -4.00 -14.10
CA SER A 114 -0.70 -4.60 -14.62
C SER A 114 -1.93 -3.80 -14.18
N PRO A 115 -2.97 -3.67 -15.01
CA PRO A 115 -4.25 -3.09 -14.60
C PRO A 115 -4.95 -3.86 -13.46
N GLY A 116 -4.55 -5.10 -13.22
CA GLY A 116 -5.04 -5.90 -12.09
C GLY A 116 -4.53 -5.43 -10.72
N TRP A 117 -3.48 -4.59 -10.72
CA TRP A 117 -2.88 -3.98 -9.54
C TRP A 117 -3.09 -2.47 -9.59
N TYR A 118 -3.39 -1.84 -8.44
CA TYR A 118 -3.44 -0.39 -8.41
C TYR A 118 -2.03 0.18 -8.55
N ARG A 119 -1.88 1.13 -9.46
CA ARG A 119 -0.60 1.82 -9.72
C ARG A 119 -0.53 3.18 -9.04
N ARG A 120 -1.63 3.59 -8.45
CA ARG A 120 -1.76 4.77 -7.61
C ARG A 120 -2.70 4.49 -6.47
N ALA A 121 -2.38 5.00 -5.29
CA ALA A 121 -3.21 4.85 -4.11
C ALA A 121 -3.19 6.13 -3.25
N PRO A 122 -4.32 6.51 -2.65
CA PRO A 122 -4.33 7.53 -1.61
C PRO A 122 -3.64 6.97 -0.37
N ARG A 123 -2.66 7.73 0.13
CA ARG A 123 -1.96 7.40 1.37
C ARG A 123 -1.95 8.56 2.36
N ILE A 124 -2.31 9.76 1.93
CA ILE A 124 -2.52 10.91 2.81
C ILE A 124 -3.96 11.37 2.68
N ILE A 125 -4.61 11.68 3.80
CA ILE A 125 -5.96 12.22 3.86
C ILE A 125 -6.04 13.36 4.89
N LYS A 126 -6.86 14.38 4.66
CA LYS A 126 -7.10 15.43 5.66
C LYS A 126 -7.85 14.87 6.85
N ALA A 127 -7.42 15.23 8.05
CA ALA A 127 -8.08 14.85 9.31
C ALA A 127 -9.51 15.39 9.42
N SER A 128 -9.78 16.53 8.78
CA SER A 128 -11.12 17.16 8.73
C SER A 128 -12.14 16.41 7.86
N VAL A 129 -11.69 15.46 7.02
CA VAL A 129 -12.56 14.71 6.12
C VAL A 129 -13.22 13.55 6.87
N ARG A 130 -14.54 13.43 6.74
CA ARG A 130 -15.32 12.32 7.33
C ARG A 130 -15.03 11.02 6.57
N SER A 131 -13.91 10.40 6.85
CA SER A 131 -13.43 9.20 6.17
C SER A 131 -13.54 7.96 7.05
N TYR A 132 -13.63 6.81 6.38
CA TYR A 132 -13.50 5.50 7.02
C TYR A 132 -12.85 4.49 6.07
N ALA A 133 -12.20 3.49 6.62
CA ALA A 133 -11.59 2.40 5.87
C ALA A 133 -12.49 1.16 5.95
N PRO A 134 -13.09 0.69 4.84
CA PRO A 134 -13.89 -0.55 4.83
C PRO A 134 -13.01 -1.80 4.94
N ASP A 135 -11.75 -1.66 4.58
CA ASP A 135 -10.68 -2.66 4.68
C ASP A 135 -9.33 -1.95 4.87
N GLY A 136 -8.21 -2.67 4.83
CA GLY A 136 -6.88 -2.07 4.95
C GLY A 136 -6.42 -1.27 3.72
N LEU A 137 -7.08 -1.40 2.56
CA LEU A 137 -6.52 -0.95 1.28
C LEU A 137 -6.79 0.52 0.96
N PHE A 138 -7.97 1.04 1.31
CA PHE A 138 -8.39 2.37 0.88
C PHE A 138 -9.33 3.06 1.87
N TRP A 139 -9.62 4.34 1.62
CA TRP A 139 -10.65 5.10 2.33
C TRP A 139 -11.89 5.32 1.49
N LEU A 140 -13.01 5.41 2.18
CA LEU A 140 -14.23 6.03 1.68
C LEU A 140 -14.50 7.30 2.48
N VAL A 141 -15.03 8.31 1.82
CA VAL A 141 -15.48 9.56 2.42
C VAL A 141 -17.00 9.54 2.49
N LEU A 142 -17.55 9.91 3.64
CA LEU A 142 -18.99 10.01 3.81
C LEU A 142 -19.52 11.30 3.16
N ALA A 143 -20.37 11.14 2.17
CA ALA A 143 -21.13 12.23 1.60
C ALA A 143 -22.22 12.74 2.58
N SER A 144 -22.88 13.85 2.24
CA SER A 144 -23.95 14.45 3.07
C SER A 144 -25.11 13.48 3.36
N ASN A 145 -25.39 12.55 2.46
CA ASN A 145 -26.40 11.49 2.61
C ASN A 145 -25.87 10.23 3.32
N ASN A 146 -24.71 10.31 3.96
CA ASN A 146 -24.00 9.21 4.64
C ASN A 146 -23.60 8.03 3.72
N ARG A 147 -23.67 8.16 2.41
CA ARG A 147 -23.13 7.16 1.48
C ARG A 147 -21.63 7.35 1.31
N GLY A 148 -20.89 6.24 1.27
CA GLY A 148 -19.46 6.24 1.01
C GLY A 148 -19.15 6.52 -0.47
N ARG A 149 -18.17 7.36 -0.72
CA ARG A 149 -17.55 7.60 -2.04
C ARG A 149 -16.05 7.60 -1.93
N TYR A 150 -15.36 7.44 -3.03
CA TYR A 150 -13.91 7.65 -3.05
C TYR A 150 -13.55 9.11 -2.78
N PRO A 151 -12.41 9.37 -2.11
CA PRO A 151 -11.93 10.73 -1.87
C PRO A 151 -11.57 11.43 -3.17
N ASN A 152 -11.81 12.75 -3.22
CA ASN A 152 -11.20 13.62 -4.21
C ASN A 152 -9.72 13.77 -3.87
N ALA A 153 -8.83 13.49 -4.81
CA ALA A 153 -7.40 13.43 -4.51
C ALA A 153 -6.55 14.14 -5.55
N ALA A 154 -5.48 14.77 -5.08
CA ALA A 154 -4.42 15.35 -5.90
C ALA A 154 -3.18 14.43 -5.88
N HIS A 155 -2.35 14.51 -6.93
CA HIS A 155 -1.16 13.70 -7.05
C HIS A 155 0.03 14.38 -6.35
N THR A 156 0.78 13.64 -5.52
CA THR A 156 1.99 14.14 -4.86
C THR A 156 3.18 14.25 -5.80
N GLY A 157 3.21 13.44 -6.86
CA GLY A 157 4.39 13.19 -7.67
C GLY A 157 5.45 12.32 -6.97
N ALA A 158 5.14 11.78 -5.80
CA ALA A 158 6.00 10.87 -5.05
C ALA A 158 5.60 9.41 -5.27
N THR A 159 6.53 8.50 -4.97
CA THR A 159 6.36 7.06 -5.19
C THR A 159 6.40 6.29 -3.86
N LEU A 160 5.48 5.36 -3.70
CA LEU A 160 5.49 4.34 -2.66
C LEU A 160 6.13 3.05 -3.16
N TYR A 161 7.05 2.54 -2.36
CA TYR A 161 7.79 1.31 -2.60
C TYR A 161 7.21 0.22 -1.70
N HIS A 162 6.51 -0.74 -2.30
CA HIS A 162 5.87 -1.83 -1.57
C HIS A 162 6.63 -3.14 -1.75
N TYR A 163 7.19 -3.63 -0.64
CA TYR A 163 8.03 -4.83 -0.58
C TYR A 163 7.30 -6.07 -0.06
N GLY A 164 6.00 -6.01 0.05
CA GLY A 164 5.18 -7.09 0.62
C GLY A 164 5.33 -8.45 -0.04
N TRP A 165 5.81 -8.49 -1.31
CA TRP A 165 6.07 -9.69 -2.10
C TRP A 165 7.57 -9.98 -2.31
N VAL A 166 8.46 -9.25 -1.64
CA VAL A 166 9.92 -9.51 -1.63
C VAL A 166 10.23 -10.41 -0.44
N ARG A 167 9.81 -11.66 -0.53
CA ARG A 167 9.94 -12.69 0.51
C ARG A 167 10.13 -14.04 -0.16
N SER A 168 10.73 -15.01 0.53
CA SER A 168 10.70 -16.39 0.04
C SER A 168 9.26 -16.92 -0.05
N GLU A 169 9.02 -17.90 -0.93
CA GLU A 169 7.69 -18.52 -1.06
C GLU A 169 7.21 -19.11 0.26
N GLN A 170 8.11 -19.70 1.05
CA GLN A 170 7.80 -20.22 2.37
C GLN A 170 7.29 -19.12 3.31
N GLN A 171 7.99 -17.99 3.38
CA GLN A 171 7.57 -16.84 4.20
C GLN A 171 6.25 -16.24 3.71
N MET A 172 6.05 -16.18 2.39
CA MET A 172 4.79 -15.67 1.83
C MET A 172 3.64 -16.61 2.14
N ASN A 173 3.82 -17.91 2.03
CA ASN A 173 2.79 -18.89 2.38
C ASN A 173 2.39 -18.81 3.87
N LEU A 174 3.37 -18.60 4.77
CA LEU A 174 3.11 -18.33 6.18
C LEU A 174 2.33 -17.01 6.39
N LYS A 175 2.72 -15.93 5.69
CA LYS A 175 1.99 -14.65 5.74
C LYS A 175 0.54 -14.86 5.27
N LEU A 176 0.34 -15.52 4.15
CA LEU A 176 -1.00 -15.74 3.57
C LEU A 176 -1.88 -16.60 4.47
N SER A 177 -1.37 -17.68 5.05
CA SER A 177 -2.14 -18.52 5.96
C SER A 177 -2.68 -17.75 7.18
N ARG A 178 -1.94 -16.73 7.65
CA ARG A 178 -2.39 -15.84 8.73
C ARG A 178 -3.43 -14.81 8.28
N VAL A 179 -3.31 -14.31 7.06
CA VAL A 179 -4.10 -13.18 6.52
C VAL A 179 -5.42 -13.63 5.90
N GLU A 180 -5.43 -14.76 5.21
CA GLU A 180 -6.56 -15.19 4.37
C GLU A 180 -7.85 -15.49 5.14
N LYS A 181 -7.73 -15.89 6.40
CA LYS A 181 -8.89 -16.07 7.28
C LYS A 181 -9.78 -14.82 7.35
N TYR A 182 -9.19 -13.63 7.16
CA TYR A 182 -9.92 -12.36 7.17
C TYR A 182 -10.53 -11.98 5.81
N TRP A 183 -10.16 -12.69 4.76
CA TRP A 183 -10.64 -12.44 3.39
C TRP A 183 -11.56 -13.53 2.86
N ASN A 184 -11.88 -14.54 3.67
CA ASN A 184 -12.62 -15.76 3.23
C ASN A 184 -12.01 -16.40 1.97
N LYS A 185 -10.71 -16.48 1.90
CA LYS A 185 -9.98 -17.14 0.81
C LYS A 185 -9.36 -18.42 1.33
N GLN A 186 -9.35 -19.45 0.49
CA GLN A 186 -8.57 -20.66 0.72
C GLN A 186 -7.29 -20.58 -0.11
N ASN A 187 -6.18 -20.94 0.52
CA ASN A 187 -4.86 -20.83 -0.08
C ASN A 187 -4.59 -21.89 -1.14
N ALA A 188 -4.16 -21.43 -2.31
CA ALA A 188 -3.18 -22.16 -3.08
C ALA A 188 -1.77 -21.74 -2.60
N ASN A 189 -0.84 -22.68 -2.50
CA ASN A 189 0.56 -22.34 -2.27
C ASN A 189 1.03 -21.34 -3.33
N ILE A 190 1.75 -20.32 -2.90
CA ILE A 190 2.36 -19.35 -3.81
C ILE A 190 3.51 -20.03 -4.53
N ASP A 191 3.46 -19.91 -5.83
CA ASP A 191 4.57 -20.10 -6.74
C ASP A 191 4.79 -18.78 -7.49
N TYR A 192 5.87 -18.07 -7.17
CA TYR A 192 6.18 -16.79 -7.80
C TYR A 192 6.46 -16.92 -9.30
N ARG A 193 6.93 -18.09 -9.72
CA ARG A 193 7.25 -18.34 -11.13
C ARG A 193 6.00 -18.57 -11.98
N ALA A 194 4.88 -18.97 -11.35
CA ALA A 194 3.59 -19.19 -12.02
C ALA A 194 2.87 -17.88 -12.33
N MET A 195 3.49 -17.02 -13.13
CA MET A 195 3.01 -15.69 -13.48
C MET A 195 3.26 -15.32 -14.95
N ASP A 196 2.40 -14.47 -15.49
CA ASP A 196 2.59 -13.88 -16.81
C ASP A 196 3.76 -12.87 -16.79
N GLY A 197 4.92 -13.25 -17.28
CA GLY A 197 6.12 -12.41 -17.31
C GLY A 197 5.96 -11.09 -18.06
N ARG A 198 4.95 -10.97 -18.93
CA ARG A 198 4.69 -9.75 -19.72
C ARG A 198 4.22 -8.57 -18.85
N ILE A 199 3.77 -8.82 -17.61
CA ILE A 199 3.38 -7.78 -16.66
C ILE A 199 4.50 -7.41 -15.68
N LEU A 200 5.64 -8.05 -15.75
CA LEU A 200 6.82 -7.72 -14.95
C LEU A 200 7.65 -6.64 -15.64
N ARG A 201 8.25 -5.78 -14.83
CA ARG A 201 9.18 -4.73 -15.27
C ARG A 201 10.41 -4.75 -14.39
N GLU A 202 11.57 -4.51 -15.01
CA GLU A 202 12.82 -4.32 -14.29
C GLU A 202 12.81 -2.94 -13.62
N PHE A 203 13.23 -2.91 -12.37
CA PHE A 203 13.44 -1.68 -11.61
C PHE A 203 14.88 -1.22 -11.78
N THR A 204 15.08 -0.05 -12.35
CA THR A 204 16.39 0.56 -12.62
C THR A 204 16.65 1.79 -11.75
N GLY A 205 15.74 2.10 -10.81
CA GLY A 205 15.88 3.22 -9.88
C GLY A 205 16.73 2.87 -8.64
N THR A 206 16.70 3.76 -7.67
CA THR A 206 17.31 3.54 -6.36
C THR A 206 16.25 3.15 -5.34
N HIS A 207 16.61 2.24 -4.44
CA HIS A 207 15.78 1.92 -3.28
C HIS A 207 16.01 2.93 -2.16
N PRO A 208 15.00 3.21 -1.32
CA PRO A 208 15.17 4.02 -0.12
C PRO A 208 16.32 3.49 0.75
N ALA A 209 17.14 4.41 1.30
CA ALA A 209 18.33 4.03 2.08
C ALA A 209 17.99 3.10 3.26
N VAL A 210 16.84 3.31 3.89
CA VAL A 210 16.39 2.54 5.07
C VAL A 210 16.17 1.04 4.79
N VAL A 211 16.01 0.62 3.54
CA VAL A 211 15.79 -0.79 3.18
C VAL A 211 16.96 -1.44 2.47
N GLN A 212 18.01 -0.70 2.12
CA GLN A 212 19.12 -1.21 1.30
C GLN A 212 19.85 -2.39 1.95
N ASP A 213 20.06 -2.35 3.27
CA ASP A 213 20.72 -3.43 4.00
C ASP A 213 19.83 -4.66 4.21
N TRP A 214 18.52 -4.45 4.14
CA TRP A 214 17.50 -5.50 4.32
C TRP A 214 17.18 -6.23 3.02
N LEU A 215 17.34 -5.57 1.87
CA LEU A 215 16.96 -6.16 0.58
C LEU A 215 17.93 -7.27 0.17
N PRO A 216 17.40 -8.40 -0.35
CA PRO A 216 18.23 -9.40 -1.01
C PRO A 216 19.05 -8.78 -2.15
N LYS A 217 20.32 -9.17 -2.27
CA LYS A 217 21.22 -8.68 -3.33
C LYS A 217 21.05 -9.48 -4.64
N ASP A 218 19.83 -9.78 -5.01
CA ASP A 218 19.52 -10.45 -6.28
C ASP A 218 19.67 -9.46 -7.42
N ALA A 219 20.16 -9.93 -8.56
CA ALA A 219 20.35 -9.10 -9.75
C ALA A 219 19.28 -9.39 -10.80
N GLY A 220 18.84 -8.34 -11.51
CA GLY A 220 18.02 -8.41 -12.71
C GLY A 220 16.54 -8.74 -12.48
N LEU A 221 15.86 -8.96 -13.58
CA LEU A 221 14.44 -9.28 -13.62
C LEU A 221 14.17 -10.67 -13.05
N PHE A 222 13.14 -10.79 -12.21
CA PHE A 222 12.71 -12.08 -11.67
C PHE A 222 12.29 -13.04 -12.78
N ALA A 223 12.87 -14.25 -12.78
CA ALA A 223 12.60 -15.26 -13.82
C ALA A 223 11.31 -16.02 -13.51
N VAL A 224 10.34 -15.91 -14.41
CA VAL A 224 9.10 -16.70 -14.37
C VAL A 224 9.27 -18.04 -15.12
N ASP A 225 8.33 -18.95 -14.91
CA ASP A 225 8.26 -20.19 -15.66
C ASP A 225 7.96 -19.87 -17.14
N PRO A 226 8.84 -20.23 -18.08
CA PRO A 226 8.63 -19.97 -19.52
C PRO A 226 7.42 -20.74 -20.09
N ASP A 227 7.04 -21.85 -19.46
CA ASP A 227 5.91 -22.69 -19.90
C ASP A 227 4.59 -22.26 -19.24
N TYR A 228 4.61 -21.26 -18.36
CA TYR A 228 3.42 -20.75 -17.71
C TYR A 228 2.39 -20.23 -18.70
N ARG A 229 1.17 -20.75 -18.61
CA ARG A 229 0.04 -20.32 -19.45
C ARG A 229 -0.85 -19.33 -18.69
N PRO A 230 -0.87 -18.05 -19.12
CA PRO A 230 -1.69 -17.04 -18.46
C PRO A 230 -3.18 -17.40 -18.48
N THR A 231 -3.84 -17.18 -17.37
CA THR A 231 -5.29 -17.33 -17.25
C THR A 231 -6.03 -16.32 -18.15
N LEU A 232 -7.30 -16.55 -18.44
CA LEU A 232 -8.12 -15.61 -19.21
C LEU A 232 -8.14 -14.21 -18.59
N LYS A 233 -8.15 -14.12 -17.25
CA LYS A 233 -8.07 -12.86 -16.53
C LYS A 233 -6.74 -12.14 -16.77
N GLN A 234 -5.63 -12.84 -16.75
CA GLN A 234 -4.30 -12.28 -17.02
C GLN A 234 -4.17 -11.85 -18.47
N GLN A 235 -4.67 -12.64 -19.42
CA GLN A 235 -4.73 -12.27 -20.83
C GLN A 235 -5.54 -10.99 -21.05
N ARG A 236 -6.70 -10.85 -20.41
CA ARG A 236 -7.49 -9.61 -20.44
C ARG A 236 -6.69 -8.42 -19.90
N HIS A 237 -5.97 -8.58 -18.78
CA HIS A 237 -5.13 -7.51 -18.24
C HIS A 237 -4.00 -7.12 -19.19
N TRP A 238 -3.41 -8.09 -19.90
CA TRP A 238 -2.41 -7.80 -20.92
C TRP A 238 -2.99 -6.98 -22.07
N TRP A 239 -4.18 -7.32 -22.58
CA TRP A 239 -4.86 -6.52 -23.58
C TRP A 239 -5.20 -5.11 -23.09
N MET A 240 -5.62 -4.97 -21.86
CA MET A 240 -5.83 -3.66 -21.25
C MET A 240 -4.54 -2.83 -21.23
N LEU A 241 -3.38 -3.43 -20.96
CA LEU A 241 -2.07 -2.75 -21.06
C LEU A 241 -1.77 -2.28 -22.49
N GLN A 242 -2.15 -3.04 -23.53
CA GLN A 242 -1.96 -2.58 -24.91
C GLN A 242 -2.86 -1.37 -25.20
N LEU A 243 -4.11 -1.42 -24.78
CA LEU A 243 -5.04 -0.28 -24.93
C LEU A 243 -4.51 0.97 -24.20
N GLU A 244 -3.96 0.83 -23.00
CA GLU A 244 -3.32 1.94 -22.30
C GLU A 244 -2.18 2.56 -23.09
N ARG A 245 -1.32 1.72 -23.70
CA ARG A 245 -0.20 2.19 -24.54
C ARG A 245 -0.67 2.93 -25.80
N TRP A 246 -1.73 2.46 -26.44
CA TRP A 246 -2.24 3.04 -27.67
C TRP A 246 -3.01 4.34 -27.47
N PHE A 247 -3.74 4.42 -26.37
CA PHE A 247 -4.68 5.53 -26.10
C PHE A 247 -4.24 6.48 -24.98
N GLY A 248 -3.11 6.23 -24.32
CA GLY A 248 -2.64 7.05 -23.21
C GLY A 248 -3.56 7.01 -21.97
N LEU A 249 -4.34 5.94 -21.83
CA LEU A 249 -5.29 5.76 -20.73
C LEU A 249 -4.62 5.06 -19.57
N GLU A 250 -5.23 5.15 -18.39
CA GLU A 250 -4.89 4.31 -17.23
C GLU A 250 -6.13 3.53 -16.78
N LEU A 251 -6.10 2.21 -17.01
CA LEU A 251 -7.20 1.28 -16.74
C LEU A 251 -7.03 0.51 -15.43
N SER A 252 -6.01 0.85 -14.64
CA SER A 252 -5.81 0.25 -13.31
C SER A 252 -6.95 0.63 -12.36
N LYS A 253 -7.18 -0.22 -11.36
CA LYS A 253 -8.18 0.03 -10.33
C LYS A 253 -7.81 1.29 -9.54
N LYS A 254 -8.77 2.19 -9.38
CA LYS A 254 -8.61 3.47 -8.66
C LYS A 254 -9.55 3.50 -7.46
N HIS A 255 -9.01 3.90 -6.31
CA HIS A 255 -9.78 4.12 -5.08
C HIS A 255 -9.84 5.62 -4.72
N TYR A 256 -9.87 6.46 -5.74
CA TYR A 256 -9.91 7.92 -5.63
C TYR A 256 -10.56 8.52 -6.89
N LYS A 257 -10.97 9.76 -6.77
CA LYS A 257 -11.33 10.62 -7.90
C LYS A 257 -10.23 11.67 -8.03
N LEU A 258 -9.53 11.67 -9.17
CA LEU A 258 -8.48 12.65 -9.41
C LEU A 258 -9.12 14.04 -9.58
N VAL A 259 -8.65 14.99 -8.80
CA VAL A 259 -8.88 16.42 -8.96
C VAL A 259 -7.54 17.06 -9.30
N ARG A 260 -7.55 18.09 -10.06
CA ARG A 260 -6.42 18.70 -10.80
C ARG A 260 -5.11 18.83 -10.05
#